data_c466c4aba13a443262e38df6a6cd635f
#
_entry.id   c466c4aba13a443262e38df6a6cd635f
#
_cell.length_a   1.000
_cell.length_b   1.000
_cell.length_c   1.000
_cell.angle_alpha   90.00
_cell.angle_beta   90.00
_cell.angle_gamma   90.00
#
_symmetry.space_group_name_H-M   'P 1'
#
loop_
_entity.id
_entity.type
_entity.pdbx_description
1 polymer ?
#
loop_
_entity_poly.entity_id
_entity_poly.type
_entity_poly.pdbx_seq_one_letter_code
_entity_poly.pdbx_strand_id
1 'polypeptide(L)'
;MELKPISREGVPAALQKAERYRLLNDSSAAESICLDILQVDPDNQQALVTLLLSITDQFSEDASDAVKRARDVLPQLNNDYKRAYYSGIIAERKAKALLRRGGMGVSDVARDWFHDAMRWYEKAEALRPAGNDEAILRWNTCARLLGRHELTRPTRDEYEPALGE
;
A
#
# COMPACT_ATOMS: atom_id res chain seq x y z
N MET A 1 15.51 -28.00 -0.01
CA MET A 1 14.11 -28.51 0.13
C MET A 1 13.32 -27.91 -1.02
N GLU A 2 12.62 -28.70 -1.79
CA GLU A 2 11.83 -28.26 -2.93
C GLU A 2 10.40 -27.95 -2.49
N LEU A 3 9.81 -26.88 -3.06
CA LEU A 3 8.42 -26.54 -2.84
C LEU A 3 7.51 -27.50 -3.63
N LYS A 4 6.36 -27.82 -3.05
CA LYS A 4 5.36 -28.68 -3.70
C LYS A 4 4.38 -27.84 -4.49
N PRO A 5 4.18 -28.09 -5.80
CA PRO A 5 3.21 -27.36 -6.59
C PRO A 5 1.78 -27.69 -6.16
N ILE A 6 0.89 -26.69 -6.20
CA ILE A 6 -0.55 -26.92 -6.08
C ILE A 6 -1.15 -27.32 -7.41
N SER A 7 -2.37 -27.88 -7.41
CA SER A 7 -3.10 -28.14 -8.65
C SER A 7 -3.77 -26.88 -9.20
N ARG A 8 -4.01 -26.80 -10.51
CA ARG A 8 -4.79 -25.71 -11.10
C ARG A 8 -6.22 -25.66 -10.56
N GLU A 9 -6.82 -26.81 -10.34
CA GLU A 9 -8.16 -26.93 -9.77
C GLU A 9 -8.22 -26.39 -8.32
N GLY A 10 -7.10 -26.40 -7.60
CA GLY A 10 -6.99 -25.87 -6.24
C GLY A 10 -6.86 -24.34 -6.15
N VAL A 11 -6.61 -23.64 -7.26
CA VAL A 11 -6.38 -22.19 -7.28
C VAL A 11 -7.55 -21.40 -6.68
N PRO A 12 -8.83 -21.61 -7.01
CA PRO A 12 -9.93 -20.86 -6.43
C PRO A 12 -10.00 -20.97 -4.89
N ALA A 13 -9.82 -22.17 -4.35
CA ALA A 13 -9.80 -22.39 -2.91
C ALA A 13 -8.58 -21.73 -2.23
N ALA A 14 -7.42 -21.79 -2.90
CA ALA A 14 -6.19 -21.13 -2.43
C ALA A 14 -6.35 -19.61 -2.38
N LEU A 15 -6.99 -18.99 -3.39
CA LEU A 15 -7.31 -17.54 -3.39
C LEU A 15 -8.16 -17.14 -2.19
N GLN A 16 -9.25 -17.86 -1.94
CA GLN A 16 -10.11 -17.59 -0.78
C GLN A 16 -9.34 -17.72 0.54
N LYS A 17 -8.45 -18.70 0.63
CA LYS A 17 -7.61 -18.92 1.80
C LYS A 17 -6.61 -17.77 2.01
N ALA A 18 -5.96 -17.30 0.94
CA ALA A 18 -5.05 -16.16 0.99
C ALA A 18 -5.77 -14.88 1.48
N GLU A 19 -6.96 -14.59 0.95
CA GLU A 19 -7.77 -13.45 1.39
C GLU A 19 -8.16 -13.57 2.86
N ARG A 20 -8.56 -14.76 3.30
CA ARG A 20 -8.92 -15.03 4.71
C ARG A 20 -7.73 -14.81 5.65
N TYR A 21 -6.55 -15.33 5.33
CA TYR A 21 -5.35 -15.13 6.15
C TYR A 21 -4.99 -13.65 6.25
N ARG A 22 -5.08 -12.92 5.14
CA ARG A 22 -4.85 -11.48 5.15
C ARG A 22 -5.81 -10.74 6.07
N LEU A 23 -7.12 -11.08 6.06
CA LEU A 23 -8.12 -10.51 6.97
C LEU A 23 -7.88 -10.89 8.45
N LEU A 24 -7.24 -12.02 8.71
CA LEU A 24 -6.83 -12.46 10.04
C LEU A 24 -5.46 -11.87 10.47
N ASN A 25 -4.92 -10.91 9.74
CA ASN A 25 -3.61 -10.29 9.96
C ASN A 25 -2.42 -11.27 9.85
N ASP A 26 -2.59 -12.37 9.12
CA ASP A 26 -1.51 -13.28 8.77
C ASP A 26 -1.09 -13.06 7.31
N SER A 27 -0.50 -11.88 7.07
CA SER A 27 -0.12 -11.46 5.73
C SER A 27 1.03 -12.27 5.15
N SER A 28 1.91 -12.83 5.98
CA SER A 28 3.00 -13.68 5.52
C SER A 28 2.49 -15.02 4.97
N ALA A 29 1.50 -15.63 5.62
CA ALA A 29 0.83 -16.83 5.11
C ALA A 29 0.06 -16.54 3.81
N ALA A 30 -0.63 -15.39 3.75
CA ALA A 30 -1.32 -14.96 2.53
C ALA A 30 -0.36 -14.76 1.35
N GLU A 31 0.79 -14.11 1.59
CA GLU A 31 1.86 -13.94 0.60
C GLU A 31 2.36 -15.29 0.08
N SER A 32 2.66 -16.23 0.97
CA SER A 32 3.12 -17.58 0.60
C SER A 32 2.12 -18.30 -0.31
N ILE A 33 0.83 -18.26 0.02
CA ILE A 33 -0.23 -18.87 -0.81
C ILE A 33 -0.30 -18.21 -2.20
N CYS A 34 -0.22 -16.88 -2.27
CA CYS A 34 -0.23 -16.18 -3.56
C CYS A 34 0.97 -16.58 -4.44
N LEU A 35 2.15 -16.76 -3.85
CA LEU A 35 3.33 -17.25 -4.58
C LEU A 35 3.11 -18.66 -5.13
N ASP A 36 2.49 -19.57 -4.37
CA ASP A 36 2.14 -20.91 -4.84
C ASP A 36 1.13 -20.88 -6.01
N ILE A 37 0.14 -20.00 -5.94
CA ILE A 37 -0.83 -19.79 -7.03
C ILE A 37 -0.11 -19.31 -8.29
N LEU A 38 0.78 -18.32 -8.17
CA LEU A 38 1.48 -17.72 -9.31
C LEU A 38 2.52 -18.67 -9.94
N GLN A 39 2.91 -19.73 -9.24
CA GLN A 39 3.71 -20.82 -9.84
C GLN A 39 2.92 -21.59 -10.90
N VAL A 40 1.63 -21.79 -10.72
CA VAL A 40 0.80 -22.59 -11.63
C VAL A 40 -0.11 -21.74 -12.53
N ASP A 41 -0.34 -20.49 -12.15
CA ASP A 41 -1.14 -19.51 -12.87
C ASP A 41 -0.49 -18.10 -12.77
N PRO A 42 0.60 -17.86 -13.53
CA PRO A 42 1.43 -16.64 -13.37
C PRO A 42 0.69 -15.32 -13.63
N ASP A 43 -0.34 -15.34 -14.45
CA ASP A 43 -1.11 -14.14 -14.83
C ASP A 43 -2.39 -13.95 -14.00
N ASN A 44 -2.56 -14.71 -12.93
CA ASN A 44 -3.73 -14.60 -12.06
C ASN A 44 -3.80 -13.23 -11.39
N GLN A 45 -4.68 -12.37 -11.89
CA GLN A 45 -4.77 -10.98 -11.46
C GLN A 45 -5.23 -10.84 -10.00
N GLN A 46 -6.09 -11.72 -9.52
CA GLN A 46 -6.53 -11.71 -8.13
C GLN A 46 -5.39 -12.11 -7.19
N ALA A 47 -4.61 -13.11 -7.56
CA ALA A 47 -3.42 -13.51 -6.81
C ALA A 47 -2.37 -12.38 -6.77
N LEU A 48 -2.11 -11.70 -7.90
CA LEU A 48 -1.18 -10.57 -7.97
C LEU A 48 -1.62 -9.42 -7.08
N VAL A 49 -2.91 -9.06 -7.08
CA VAL A 49 -3.44 -8.02 -6.19
C VAL A 49 -3.34 -8.42 -4.73
N THR A 50 -3.73 -9.65 -4.40
CA THR A 50 -3.65 -10.15 -3.01
C THR A 50 -2.20 -10.24 -2.54
N LEU A 51 -1.27 -10.65 -3.40
CA LEU A 51 0.17 -10.64 -3.13
C LEU A 51 0.67 -9.23 -2.81
N LEU A 52 0.38 -8.25 -3.67
CA LEU A 52 0.77 -6.86 -3.46
C LEU A 52 0.23 -6.33 -2.13
N LEU A 53 -1.04 -6.56 -1.84
CA LEU A 53 -1.66 -6.13 -0.59
C LEU A 53 -1.02 -6.82 0.63
N SER A 54 -0.73 -8.11 0.55
CA SER A 54 -0.07 -8.87 1.62
C SER A 54 1.34 -8.35 1.90
N ILE A 55 2.10 -7.98 0.88
CA ILE A 55 3.41 -7.35 1.04
C ILE A 55 3.27 -5.98 1.71
N THR A 56 2.30 -5.16 1.30
CA THR A 56 2.10 -3.82 1.88
C THR A 56 1.60 -3.87 3.33
N ASP A 57 0.88 -4.92 3.73
CA ASP A 57 0.46 -5.13 5.11
C ASP A 57 1.66 -5.38 6.06
N GLN A 58 2.82 -5.77 5.52
CA GLN A 58 4.06 -6.02 6.26
C GLN A 58 5.02 -4.82 6.33
N PHE A 59 4.62 -3.65 5.87
CA PHE A 59 5.49 -2.45 5.85
C PHE A 59 5.92 -1.91 7.22
N SER A 60 5.37 -2.40 8.32
CA SER A 60 5.73 -1.99 9.67
C SER A 60 7.06 -2.59 10.15
N GLU A 61 7.53 -3.67 9.53
CA GLU A 61 8.74 -4.36 9.95
C GLU A 61 9.93 -3.91 9.13
N ASP A 62 10.67 -4.18 8.39
CA ASP A 62 11.77 -3.53 7.68
C ASP A 62 11.39 -3.23 6.21
N ALA A 63 10.97 -2.00 5.94
CA ALA A 63 10.13 -1.71 4.79
C ALA A 63 10.84 -1.37 3.48
N SER A 64 12.16 -1.26 3.41
CA SER A 64 12.84 -0.84 2.17
C SER A 64 12.71 -1.88 1.06
N ASP A 65 12.94 -3.13 1.38
CA ASP A 65 12.79 -4.25 0.44
C ASP A 65 11.31 -4.53 0.12
N ALA A 66 10.42 -4.42 1.11
CA ALA A 66 9.00 -4.67 0.92
C ALA A 66 8.35 -3.68 -0.07
N VAL A 67 8.73 -2.40 -0.05
CA VAL A 67 8.25 -1.40 -1.03
C VAL A 67 8.69 -1.77 -2.44
N LYS A 68 9.95 -2.17 -2.62
CA LYS A 68 10.45 -2.62 -3.91
C LYS A 68 9.69 -3.86 -4.40
N ARG A 69 9.54 -4.87 -3.56
CA ARG A 69 8.79 -6.10 -3.88
C ARG A 69 7.34 -5.82 -4.29
N ALA A 70 6.65 -4.92 -3.56
CA ALA A 70 5.30 -4.50 -3.92
C ALA A 70 5.25 -3.80 -5.29
N ARG A 71 6.22 -2.93 -5.59
CA ARG A 71 6.33 -2.24 -6.88
C ARG A 71 6.63 -3.20 -8.03
N ASP A 72 7.38 -4.27 -7.79
CA ASP A 72 7.72 -5.29 -8.81
C ASP A 72 6.47 -6.07 -9.28
N VAL A 73 5.38 -6.07 -8.52
CA VAL A 73 4.10 -6.66 -8.91
C VAL A 73 3.32 -5.78 -9.90
N LEU A 74 3.46 -4.46 -9.82
CA LEU A 74 2.65 -3.51 -10.61
C LEU A 74 2.70 -3.76 -12.12
N PRO A 75 3.85 -4.00 -12.77
CA PRO A 75 3.91 -4.26 -14.21
C PRO A 75 3.14 -5.50 -14.66
N GLN A 76 2.91 -6.45 -13.76
CA GLN A 76 2.20 -7.70 -14.03
C GLN A 76 0.67 -7.53 -14.01
N LEU A 77 0.16 -6.41 -13.49
CA LEU A 77 -1.25 -6.07 -13.56
C LEU A 77 -1.61 -5.64 -15.00
N ASN A 78 -2.68 -6.21 -15.55
CA ASN A 78 -3.09 -6.02 -16.94
C ASN A 78 -4.02 -4.82 -17.16
N ASN A 79 -4.20 -3.95 -16.19
CA ASN A 79 -5.16 -2.85 -16.22
C ASN A 79 -4.50 -1.56 -15.70
N ASP A 80 -4.55 -0.48 -16.52
CA ASP A 80 -3.91 0.80 -16.20
C ASP A 80 -4.51 1.47 -14.95
N TYR A 81 -5.84 1.37 -14.76
CA TYR A 81 -6.48 1.83 -13.54
C TYR A 81 -5.89 1.12 -12.31
N LYS A 82 -5.79 -0.21 -12.34
CA LYS A 82 -5.24 -0.99 -11.23
C LYS A 82 -3.79 -0.64 -10.97
N ARG A 83 -2.96 -0.49 -12.00
CA ARG A 83 -1.55 -0.06 -11.83
C ARG A 83 -1.45 1.28 -11.11
N ALA A 84 -2.24 2.27 -11.51
CA ALA A 84 -2.28 3.58 -10.85
C ALA A 84 -2.83 3.48 -9.42
N TYR A 85 -3.96 2.80 -9.23
CA TYR A 85 -4.61 2.65 -7.92
C TYR A 85 -3.68 1.97 -6.90
N TYR A 86 -3.08 0.84 -7.25
CA TYR A 86 -2.18 0.11 -6.34
C TYR A 86 -0.83 0.80 -6.15
N SER A 87 -0.36 1.61 -7.08
CA SER A 87 0.76 2.53 -6.84
C SER A 87 0.43 3.51 -5.71
N GLY A 88 -0.79 4.06 -5.71
CA GLY A 88 -1.30 4.89 -4.62
C GLY A 88 -1.37 4.14 -3.29
N ILE A 89 -1.88 2.90 -3.29
CA ILE A 89 -1.94 2.04 -2.08
C ILE A 89 -0.54 1.81 -1.48
N ILE A 90 0.46 1.51 -2.32
CA ILE A 90 1.84 1.31 -1.84
C ILE A 90 2.36 2.57 -1.15
N ALA A 91 2.20 3.74 -1.78
CA ALA A 91 2.65 5.01 -1.22
C ALA A 91 1.90 5.38 0.07
N GLU A 92 0.57 5.26 0.10
CA GLU A 92 -0.26 5.51 1.28
C GLU A 92 0.15 4.63 2.46
N ARG A 93 0.32 3.33 2.22
CA ARG A 93 0.69 2.38 3.27
C ARG A 93 2.10 2.61 3.79
N LYS A 94 3.03 3.01 2.93
CA LYS A 94 4.38 3.43 3.35
C LYS A 94 4.31 4.66 4.23
N ALA A 95 3.54 5.69 3.86
CA ALA A 95 3.34 6.88 4.68
C ALA A 95 2.78 6.53 6.06
N LYS A 96 1.74 5.70 6.13
CA LYS A 96 1.13 5.24 7.38
C LYS A 96 2.11 4.43 8.25
N ALA A 97 2.92 3.56 7.65
CA ALA A 97 3.94 2.79 8.37
C ALA A 97 5.00 3.71 8.99
N LEU A 98 5.45 4.73 8.26
CA LEU A 98 6.37 5.75 8.77
C LEU A 98 5.77 6.51 9.96
N LEU A 99 4.52 6.95 9.87
CA LEU A 99 3.86 7.64 10.97
C LEU A 99 3.72 6.77 12.23
N ARG A 100 3.39 5.49 12.07
CA ARG A 100 3.32 4.54 13.20
C ARG A 100 4.67 4.32 13.85
N ARG A 101 5.74 4.26 13.06
CA ARG A 101 7.11 4.12 13.57
C ARG A 101 7.55 5.33 14.39
N GLY A 102 7.13 6.54 13.98
CA GLY A 102 7.51 7.80 14.63
C GLY A 102 8.99 8.14 14.46
N GLY A 103 9.41 9.23 15.08
CA GLY A 103 10.79 9.69 15.07
C GLY A 103 10.95 11.09 14.48
N MET A 104 12.11 11.71 14.70
CA MET A 104 12.41 13.05 14.24
C MET A 104 12.51 13.08 12.69
N GLY A 105 11.84 14.03 12.04
CA GLY A 105 11.84 14.18 10.58
C GLY A 105 10.96 13.19 9.81
N VAL A 106 10.40 12.16 10.46
CA VAL A 106 9.55 11.14 9.82
C VAL A 106 8.27 11.74 9.27
N SER A 107 7.71 12.76 9.92
CA SER A 107 6.47 13.41 9.47
C SER A 107 6.62 14.06 8.09
N ASP A 108 7.76 14.65 7.77
CA ASP A 108 8.00 15.25 6.46
C ASP A 108 8.10 14.19 5.38
N VAL A 109 8.85 13.13 5.63
CA VAL A 109 8.97 11.99 4.71
C VAL A 109 7.61 11.31 4.49
N ALA A 110 6.83 11.10 5.54
CA ALA A 110 5.49 10.53 5.43
C ALA A 110 4.54 11.44 4.63
N ARG A 111 4.66 12.77 4.78
CA ARG A 111 3.90 13.74 3.98
C ARG A 111 4.21 13.59 2.50
N ASP A 112 5.47 13.50 2.12
CA ASP A 112 5.87 13.32 0.72
C ASP A 112 5.26 12.04 0.13
N TRP A 113 5.25 10.95 0.89
CA TRP A 113 4.61 9.70 0.50
C TRP A 113 3.08 9.84 0.35
N PHE A 114 2.40 10.60 1.23
CA PHE A 114 0.97 10.87 1.06
C PHE A 114 0.68 11.69 -0.20
N HIS A 115 1.48 12.72 -0.50
CA HIS A 115 1.34 13.48 -1.74
C HIS A 115 1.58 12.61 -2.97
N ASP A 116 2.54 11.70 -2.91
CA ASP A 116 2.76 10.72 -3.98
C ASP A 116 1.55 9.80 -4.16
N ALA A 117 0.99 9.28 -3.07
CA ALA A 117 -0.24 8.49 -3.11
C ALA A 117 -1.40 9.25 -3.77
N MET A 118 -1.60 10.51 -3.39
CA MET A 118 -2.67 11.35 -3.94
C MET A 118 -2.51 11.57 -5.46
N ARG A 119 -1.29 11.82 -5.94
CA ARG A 119 -1.01 11.91 -7.40
C ARG A 119 -1.38 10.62 -8.15
N TRP A 120 -1.09 9.45 -7.55
CA TRP A 120 -1.47 8.18 -8.15
C TRP A 120 -2.98 7.95 -8.14
N TYR A 121 -3.69 8.35 -7.07
CA TYR A 121 -5.16 8.26 -7.01
C TYR A 121 -5.83 9.20 -8.01
N GLU A 122 -5.30 10.40 -8.26
CA GLU A 122 -5.77 11.29 -9.32
C GLU A 122 -5.64 10.66 -10.72
N LYS A 123 -4.52 9.96 -10.98
CA LYS A 123 -4.36 9.19 -12.22
C LYS A 123 -5.37 8.04 -12.32
N ALA A 124 -5.59 7.33 -11.23
CA ALA A 124 -6.56 6.24 -11.18
C ALA A 124 -7.99 6.77 -11.37
N GLU A 125 -8.32 7.90 -10.77
CA GLU A 125 -9.62 8.56 -10.95
C GLU A 125 -9.90 8.86 -12.41
N ALA A 126 -8.91 9.39 -13.14
CA ALA A 126 -9.03 9.69 -14.57
C ALA A 126 -9.27 8.43 -15.45
N LEU A 127 -8.87 7.26 -14.98
CA LEU A 127 -8.96 5.97 -15.69
C LEU A 127 -10.12 5.09 -15.18
N ARG A 128 -10.84 5.52 -14.16
CA ARG A 128 -11.82 4.69 -13.47
C ARG A 128 -13.03 4.34 -14.33
N PRO A 129 -13.60 3.14 -14.16
CA PRO A 129 -14.94 2.84 -14.67
C PRO A 129 -16.00 3.70 -13.98
N ALA A 130 -17.11 3.97 -14.66
CA ALA A 130 -18.24 4.68 -14.08
C ALA A 130 -18.73 3.99 -12.79
N GLY A 131 -18.92 4.77 -11.72
CA GLY A 131 -19.38 4.28 -10.42
C GLY A 131 -18.29 3.68 -9.52
N ASN A 132 -17.03 3.62 -9.98
CA ASN A 132 -15.92 3.23 -9.14
C ASN A 132 -15.27 4.47 -8.50
N ASP A 133 -15.56 4.74 -7.24
CA ASP A 133 -15.06 5.88 -6.49
C ASP A 133 -13.92 5.53 -5.52
N GLU A 134 -13.36 4.32 -5.60
CA GLU A 134 -12.31 3.87 -4.66
C GLU A 134 -11.11 4.80 -4.60
N ALA A 135 -10.63 5.29 -5.74
CA ALA A 135 -9.49 6.22 -5.79
C ALA A 135 -9.82 7.56 -5.10
N ILE A 136 -11.03 8.07 -5.29
CA ILE A 136 -11.50 9.31 -4.63
C ILE A 136 -11.58 9.11 -3.13
N LEU A 137 -12.13 8.00 -2.66
CA LEU A 137 -12.24 7.68 -1.23
C LEU A 137 -10.85 7.61 -0.57
N ARG A 138 -9.87 7.03 -1.27
CA ARG A 138 -8.49 6.95 -0.80
C ARG A 138 -7.81 8.32 -0.79
N TRP A 139 -7.96 9.09 -1.85
CA TRP A 139 -7.47 10.46 -1.94
C TRP A 139 -7.98 11.31 -0.77
N ASN A 140 -9.29 11.27 -0.51
CA ASN A 140 -9.91 11.97 0.61
C ASN A 140 -9.36 11.51 1.98
N THR A 141 -9.05 10.22 2.12
CA THR A 141 -8.42 9.68 3.33
C THR A 141 -7.03 10.30 3.55
N CYS A 142 -6.22 10.35 2.49
CA CYS A 142 -4.89 10.97 2.56
C CYS A 142 -4.98 12.47 2.91
N ALA A 143 -5.89 13.20 2.27
CA ALA A 143 -6.11 14.62 2.55
C ALA A 143 -6.49 14.88 4.02
N ARG A 144 -7.39 14.06 4.59
CA ARG A 144 -7.77 14.17 6.01
C ARG A 144 -6.61 13.85 6.96
N LEU A 145 -5.76 12.88 6.61
CA LEU A 145 -4.59 12.55 7.42
C LEU A 145 -3.55 13.67 7.40
N LEU A 146 -3.30 14.25 6.23
CA LEU A 146 -2.41 15.40 6.08
C LEU A 146 -2.91 16.59 6.90
N GLY A 147 -4.20 16.94 6.81
CA GLY A 147 -4.78 18.02 7.58
C GLY A 147 -4.66 17.84 9.09
N ARG A 148 -4.84 16.62 9.61
CA ARG A 148 -4.65 16.31 11.03
C ARG A 148 -3.19 16.51 11.48
N HIS A 149 -2.23 16.11 10.66
CA HIS A 149 -0.80 16.26 10.98
C HIS A 149 -0.32 17.70 10.85
N GLU A 150 -0.90 18.49 9.97
CA GLU A 150 -0.61 19.92 9.87
C GLU A 150 -1.13 20.72 11.08
N LEU A 151 -2.31 20.35 11.60
CA LEU A 151 -2.88 20.95 12.81
C LEU A 151 -2.10 20.63 14.09
N THR A 152 -1.29 19.58 14.09
CA THR A 152 -0.44 19.17 15.24
C THR A 152 0.98 19.75 15.16
N ARG A 153 1.35 20.44 14.09
CA ARG A 153 2.60 21.20 14.03
C ARG A 153 2.45 22.51 14.81
N PRO A 154 3.36 22.83 15.74
CA PRO A 154 3.47 24.21 16.22
C PRO A 154 3.73 25.10 15.00
N THR A 155 2.91 26.11 14.83
CA THR A 155 3.14 27.14 13.82
C THR A 155 4.54 27.72 14.04
N ARG A 156 5.31 27.85 12.96
CA ARG A 156 6.70 28.32 12.98
C ARG A 156 6.85 29.74 13.56
N ASP A 157 5.73 30.40 13.84
CA ASP A 157 5.63 31.77 14.35
C ASP A 157 5.65 31.86 15.91
N GLU A 158 5.70 30.73 16.63
CA GLU A 158 5.78 30.75 18.11
C GLU A 158 7.21 30.69 18.67
N TYR A 159 8.23 30.74 17.83
CA TYR A 159 9.61 30.86 18.26
C TYR A 159 10.16 32.26 17.96
N GLU A 160 9.59 33.30 18.55
CA GLU A 160 10.34 34.52 18.79
C GLU A 160 11.26 34.24 20.00
N PRO A 161 12.60 34.25 19.83
CA PRO A 161 13.49 34.27 20.98
C PRO A 161 13.26 35.60 21.69
N ALA A 162 12.82 35.56 22.95
CA ALA A 162 12.86 36.71 23.82
C ALA A 162 14.31 37.22 23.88
N LEU A 163 14.59 38.29 23.15
CA LEU A 163 15.82 39.06 23.33
C LEU A 163 15.72 39.68 24.70
N GLY A 164 16.35 39.04 25.69
CA GLY A 164 16.58 39.62 27.00
C GLY A 164 17.50 40.83 26.85
N GLU A 165 17.10 41.92 27.47
CA GLU A 165 17.92 43.06 27.77
C GLU A 165 19.02 42.72 28.79
#